data_af4febd5f293aa10ae2786b329002115
#
_entry.id   af4febd5f293aa10ae2786b329002115
#
_cell.length_a   1.000
_cell.length_b   1.000
_cell.length_c   1.000
_cell.angle_alpha   90.00
_cell.angle_beta   90.00
_cell.angle_gamma   90.00
#
_symmetry.space_group_name_H-M   'P 1'
#
loop_
_entity.id
_entity.type
_entity.pdbx_description
1 polymer ?
#
loop_
_entity_poly.entity_id
_entity_poly.type
_entity_poly.pdbx_seq_one_letter_code
_entity_poly.pdbx_strand_id
1 'polypeptide(L)'
;MKVVIVGGVAGGATAAARIRRLDEHARIIVFERSGYVSYANCGLPYYIGDVITDPEDLTLQTPESFFSRFRVDMKVHHEVTAIHPERKTVSVKNLETGQEFEESYDKLILSPGARPTQPRLPGVGIDRLFTLRTVEDTLRIKTYIDKHNPGSAVLAG
;
A
#
# COMPACT_ATOMS: atom_id res chain seq x y z
N MET A 1 -12.42 -16.32 14.95
CA MET A 1 -10.98 -16.30 14.56
C MET A 1 -10.57 -14.87 14.25
N LYS A 2 -9.39 -14.43 14.73
CA LYS A 2 -8.83 -13.10 14.43
C LYS A 2 -7.67 -13.25 13.42
N VAL A 3 -7.78 -12.59 12.29
CA VAL A 3 -6.77 -12.60 11.23
C VAL A 3 -6.17 -11.22 11.08
N VAL A 4 -4.85 -11.12 11.19
CA VAL A 4 -4.09 -9.92 10.86
C VAL A 4 -3.41 -10.12 9.52
N ILE A 5 -3.47 -9.10 8.66
CA ILE A 5 -2.86 -9.09 7.33
C ILE A 5 -1.94 -7.89 7.22
N VAL A 6 -0.72 -8.11 6.79
CA VAL A 6 0.27 -7.05 6.54
C VAL A 6 0.31 -6.76 5.05
N GLY A 7 -0.07 -5.53 4.68
CA GLY A 7 -0.20 -5.07 3.30
C GLY A 7 -1.64 -5.16 2.76
N GLY A 8 -2.17 -4.04 2.30
CA GLY A 8 -3.58 -3.84 1.93
C GLY A 8 -3.84 -3.74 0.42
N VAL A 9 -2.88 -4.07 -0.44
CA VAL A 9 -3.05 -3.96 -1.89
C VAL A 9 -3.47 -5.32 -2.49
N ALA A 10 -2.84 -5.82 -3.53
CA ALA A 10 -3.33 -6.97 -4.28
C ALA A 10 -3.48 -8.25 -3.43
N GLY A 11 -2.39 -8.71 -2.80
CA GLY A 11 -2.39 -9.96 -2.04
C GLY A 11 -3.27 -9.89 -0.79
N GLY A 12 -3.06 -8.86 0.04
CA GLY A 12 -3.77 -8.71 1.31
C GLY A 12 -5.25 -8.40 1.13
N ALA A 13 -5.61 -7.50 0.23
CA ALA A 13 -7.02 -7.18 -0.06
C ALA A 13 -7.78 -8.40 -0.60
N THR A 14 -7.16 -9.16 -1.50
CA THR A 14 -7.76 -10.40 -2.03
C THR A 14 -7.92 -11.45 -0.94
N ALA A 15 -6.89 -11.64 -0.09
CA ALA A 15 -6.95 -12.58 1.01
C ALA A 15 -8.05 -12.19 2.01
N ALA A 16 -8.14 -10.91 2.38
CA ALA A 16 -9.17 -10.40 3.30
C ALA A 16 -10.59 -10.67 2.78
N ALA A 17 -10.85 -10.33 1.51
CA ALA A 17 -12.14 -10.58 0.87
C ALA A 17 -12.45 -12.09 0.78
N ARG A 18 -11.45 -12.95 0.52
CA ARG A 18 -11.63 -14.39 0.45
C ARG A 18 -11.92 -14.99 1.83
N ILE A 19 -11.20 -14.58 2.86
CA ILE A 19 -11.43 -15.04 4.24
C ILE A 19 -12.86 -14.71 4.67
N ARG A 20 -13.34 -13.49 4.42
CA ARG A 20 -14.71 -13.10 4.75
C ARG A 20 -15.76 -13.98 4.10
N ARG A 21 -15.54 -14.43 2.86
CA ARG A 21 -16.46 -15.36 2.17
C ARG A 21 -16.46 -16.76 2.77
N LEU A 22 -15.38 -17.16 3.43
CA LEU A 22 -15.22 -18.47 4.05
C LEU A 22 -15.63 -18.48 5.52
N ASP A 23 -15.50 -17.35 6.22
CA ASP A 23 -15.84 -17.17 7.63
C ASP A 23 -16.43 -15.77 7.84
N GLU A 24 -17.74 -15.69 7.92
CA GLU A 24 -18.47 -14.43 8.14
C GLU A 24 -18.22 -13.82 9.54
N HIS A 25 -17.78 -14.63 10.51
CA HIS A 25 -17.52 -14.22 11.88
C HIS A 25 -16.05 -13.88 12.16
N ALA A 26 -15.15 -14.09 11.19
CA ALA A 26 -13.75 -13.73 11.37
C ALA A 26 -13.59 -12.22 11.62
N ARG A 27 -12.79 -11.86 12.62
CA ARG A 27 -12.30 -10.49 12.77
C ARG A 27 -11.07 -10.33 11.88
N ILE A 28 -11.15 -9.47 10.88
CA ILE A 28 -10.08 -9.26 9.90
C ILE A 28 -9.58 -7.83 10.01
N ILE A 29 -8.29 -7.68 10.29
CA ILE A 29 -7.60 -6.39 10.37
C ILE A 29 -6.46 -6.42 9.36
N VAL A 30 -6.36 -5.36 8.55
CA VAL A 30 -5.29 -5.18 7.57
C VAL A 30 -4.51 -3.93 7.93
N PHE A 31 -3.20 -4.04 8.05
CA PHE A 31 -2.30 -2.90 8.24
C PHE A 31 -1.61 -2.59 6.92
N GLU A 32 -1.80 -1.37 6.44
CA GLU A 32 -1.17 -0.84 5.24
C GLU A 32 -0.42 0.45 5.58
N ARG A 33 0.87 0.51 5.24
CA ARG A 33 1.70 1.66 5.58
C ARG A 33 1.45 2.88 4.70
N SER A 34 0.97 2.67 3.46
CA SER A 34 0.56 3.76 2.56
C SER A 34 -0.82 4.29 2.91
N GLY A 35 -1.24 5.37 2.27
CA GLY A 35 -2.61 5.91 2.39
C GLY A 35 -3.64 5.18 1.52
N TYR A 36 -3.22 4.16 0.74
CA TYR A 36 -4.07 3.56 -0.29
C TYR A 36 -4.15 2.05 -0.14
N VAL A 37 -5.35 1.50 -0.32
CA VAL A 37 -5.61 0.07 -0.36
C VAL A 37 -6.22 -0.31 -1.70
N SER A 38 -6.04 -1.57 -2.12
CA SER A 38 -6.73 -2.13 -3.30
C SER A 38 -6.63 -1.24 -4.56
N TYR A 39 -5.47 -0.68 -4.83
CA TYR A 39 -5.26 0.16 -6.01
C TYR A 39 -4.69 -0.64 -7.19
N ALA A 40 -4.90 -0.11 -8.40
CA ALA A 40 -4.44 -0.70 -9.66
C ALA A 40 -2.98 -0.36 -9.92
N ASN A 41 -2.05 -1.22 -9.49
CA ASN A 41 -0.59 -1.01 -9.75
C ASN A 41 -0.28 -0.79 -11.24
N CYS A 42 -0.96 -1.49 -12.14
CA CYS A 42 -0.78 -1.34 -13.59
C CYS A 42 -1.35 -0.02 -14.13
N GLY A 43 -2.23 0.64 -13.42
CA GLY A 43 -2.79 1.95 -13.79
C GLY A 43 -1.86 3.13 -13.54
N LEU A 44 -0.90 2.97 -12.63
CA LEU A 44 -0.02 4.06 -12.19
C LEU A 44 0.73 4.76 -13.35
N PRO A 45 1.38 4.05 -14.30
CA PRO A 45 2.01 4.68 -15.46
C PRO A 45 1.03 5.41 -16.37
N TYR A 46 -0.20 4.91 -16.50
CA TYR A 46 -1.22 5.51 -17.34
C TYR A 46 -1.73 6.84 -16.78
N TYR A 47 -1.76 6.98 -15.46
CA TYR A 47 -2.05 8.26 -14.82
C TYR A 47 -0.93 9.29 -15.07
N ILE A 48 0.33 8.88 -15.00
CA ILE A 48 1.47 9.76 -15.32
C ILE A 48 1.40 10.26 -16.77
N GLY A 49 0.96 9.39 -17.69
CA GLY A 49 0.84 9.68 -19.12
C GLY A 49 -0.50 10.26 -19.55
N ASP A 50 -1.34 10.76 -18.64
CA ASP A 50 -2.65 11.39 -18.90
C ASP A 50 -3.67 10.50 -19.66
N VAL A 51 -3.50 9.18 -19.61
CA VAL A 51 -4.50 8.21 -20.11
C VAL A 51 -5.59 8.00 -19.05
N ILE A 52 -5.21 7.92 -17.79
CA ILE A 52 -6.10 8.04 -16.63
C ILE A 52 -5.94 9.47 -16.12
N THR A 53 -7.02 10.23 -16.07
CA THR A 53 -6.99 11.65 -15.70
C THR A 53 -7.50 11.94 -14.29
N ASP A 54 -8.33 11.04 -13.75
CA ASP A 54 -8.81 11.14 -12.38
C ASP A 54 -7.99 10.24 -11.45
N PRO A 55 -7.34 10.79 -10.41
CA PRO A 55 -6.61 9.99 -9.45
C PRO A 55 -7.48 9.00 -8.65
N GLU A 56 -8.79 9.25 -8.55
CA GLU A 56 -9.72 8.34 -7.89
C GLU A 56 -9.87 7.02 -8.65
N ASP A 57 -9.70 7.04 -9.98
CA ASP A 57 -9.74 5.83 -10.83
C ASP A 57 -8.57 4.86 -10.56
N LEU A 58 -7.52 5.31 -9.88
CA LEU A 58 -6.44 4.43 -9.44
C LEU A 58 -6.85 3.53 -8.26
N THR A 59 -7.87 3.94 -7.49
CA THR A 59 -8.27 3.28 -6.25
C THR A 59 -9.53 2.46 -6.48
N LEU A 60 -9.41 1.14 -6.47
CA LEU A 60 -10.55 0.23 -6.68
C LEU A 60 -11.49 0.19 -5.47
N GLN A 61 -10.97 0.36 -4.28
CA GLN A 61 -11.70 0.36 -3.01
C GLN A 61 -11.01 1.30 -2.02
N THR A 62 -11.81 1.93 -1.15
CA THR A 62 -11.33 2.66 0.02
C THR A 62 -11.43 1.82 1.30
N PRO A 63 -10.78 2.19 2.42
CA PRO A 63 -10.98 1.52 3.71
C PRO A 63 -12.45 1.42 4.12
N GLU A 64 -13.23 2.49 3.91
CA GLU A 64 -14.66 2.57 4.25
C GLU A 64 -15.49 1.61 3.37
N SER A 65 -15.22 1.57 2.08
CA SER A 65 -15.90 0.67 1.15
C SER A 65 -15.59 -0.79 1.44
N PHE A 66 -14.33 -1.08 1.83
CA PHE A 66 -13.93 -2.42 2.29
C PHE A 66 -14.64 -2.82 3.58
N PHE A 67 -14.76 -1.92 4.54
CA PHE A 67 -15.51 -2.17 5.76
C PHE A 67 -16.99 -2.38 5.49
N SER A 68 -17.61 -1.51 4.70
CA SER A 68 -19.04 -1.61 4.35
C SER A 68 -19.35 -2.94 3.65
N ARG A 69 -18.52 -3.34 2.69
CA ARG A 69 -18.78 -4.52 1.85
C ARG A 69 -18.35 -5.83 2.48
N PHE A 70 -17.23 -5.83 3.19
CA PHE A 70 -16.58 -7.06 3.67
C PHE A 70 -16.39 -7.10 5.19
N ARG A 71 -16.75 -6.06 5.94
CA ARG A 71 -16.49 -5.97 7.38
C ARG A 71 -15.01 -6.23 7.71
N VAL A 72 -14.10 -5.70 6.88
CA VAL A 72 -12.65 -5.75 7.06
C VAL A 72 -12.17 -4.40 7.53
N ASP A 73 -11.41 -4.37 8.62
CA ASP A 73 -10.82 -3.16 9.19
C ASP A 73 -9.48 -2.87 8.48
N MET A 74 -9.50 -1.97 7.49
CA MET A 74 -8.32 -1.53 6.75
C MET A 74 -7.69 -0.31 7.44
N LYS A 75 -6.54 -0.50 8.07
CA LYS A 75 -5.81 0.57 8.76
C LYS A 75 -4.66 1.05 7.86
N VAL A 76 -4.90 2.16 7.15
CA VAL A 76 -3.88 2.87 6.37
C VAL A 76 -2.97 3.68 7.28
N HIS A 77 -1.80 4.07 6.79
CA HIS A 77 -0.75 4.77 7.55
C HIS A 77 -0.31 4.00 8.82
N HIS A 78 -0.41 2.67 8.78
CA HIS A 78 0.00 1.80 9.87
C HIS A 78 1.04 0.79 9.38
N GLU A 79 2.24 0.92 9.90
CA GLU A 79 3.36 0.04 9.55
C GLU A 79 3.54 -1.05 10.60
N VAL A 80 3.56 -2.31 10.17
CA VAL A 80 3.98 -3.43 11.02
C VAL A 80 5.50 -3.43 11.05
N THR A 81 6.07 -3.17 12.22
CA THR A 81 7.52 -3.02 12.42
C THR A 81 8.19 -4.30 12.93
N ALA A 82 7.45 -5.17 13.62
CA ALA A 82 7.95 -6.44 14.11
C ALA A 82 6.85 -7.50 14.21
N ILE A 83 7.26 -8.77 14.16
CA ILE A 83 6.40 -9.93 14.35
C ILE A 83 6.94 -10.73 15.53
N HIS A 84 6.06 -11.10 16.44
CA HIS A 84 6.36 -11.90 17.64
C HIS A 84 5.59 -13.23 17.59
N PRO A 85 6.10 -14.26 16.89
CA PRO A 85 5.37 -15.50 16.65
C PRO A 85 5.00 -16.24 17.93
N GLU A 86 5.89 -16.20 18.93
CA GLU A 86 5.70 -16.89 20.24
C GLU A 86 4.49 -16.34 21.02
N ARG A 87 4.26 -15.03 20.90
CA ARG A 87 3.13 -14.35 21.56
C ARG A 87 1.94 -14.17 20.63
N LYS A 88 2.08 -14.51 19.35
CA LYS A 88 1.11 -14.24 18.30
C LYS A 88 0.69 -12.77 18.28
N THR A 89 1.66 -11.85 18.30
CA THR A 89 1.44 -10.41 18.18
C THR A 89 2.29 -9.81 17.08
N VAL A 90 1.87 -8.66 16.56
CA VAL A 90 2.67 -7.78 15.72
C VAL A 90 2.80 -6.42 16.39
N SER A 91 3.99 -5.80 16.30
CA SER A 91 4.18 -4.39 16.66
C SER A 91 3.77 -3.52 15.50
N VAL A 92 2.95 -2.52 15.76
CA VAL A 92 2.39 -1.63 14.76
C VAL A 92 2.69 -0.19 15.14
N LYS A 93 3.11 0.61 14.16
CA LYS A 93 3.31 2.04 14.30
C LYS A 93 2.32 2.80 13.43
N ASN A 94 1.55 3.68 14.04
CA ASN A 94 0.77 4.68 13.31
C ASN A 94 1.73 5.77 12.79
N LEU A 95 1.84 5.92 11.49
CA LEU A 95 2.80 6.83 10.85
C LEU A 95 2.38 8.30 10.92
N GLU A 96 1.09 8.58 11.18
CA GLU A 96 0.59 9.95 11.33
C GLU A 96 0.81 10.49 12.74
N THR A 97 0.55 9.65 13.75
CA THR A 97 0.62 10.07 15.17
C THR A 97 1.95 9.68 15.83
N GLY A 98 2.69 8.73 15.25
CA GLY A 98 3.87 8.12 15.84
C GLY A 98 3.56 7.11 16.96
N GLN A 99 2.29 6.86 17.28
CA GLN A 99 1.89 5.91 18.31
C GLN A 99 2.28 4.48 17.93
N GLU A 100 2.83 3.74 18.86
CA GLU A 100 3.16 2.33 18.73
C GLU A 100 2.26 1.48 19.63
N PHE A 101 1.83 0.32 19.14
CA PHE A 101 1.01 -0.63 19.89
C PHE A 101 1.22 -2.06 19.39
N GLU A 102 0.79 -3.03 20.17
CA GLU A 102 0.78 -4.43 19.74
C GLU A 102 -0.64 -4.88 19.37
N GLU A 103 -0.75 -5.64 18.28
CA GLU A 103 -1.99 -6.28 17.84
C GLU A 103 -1.83 -7.80 17.84
N SER A 104 -2.75 -8.50 18.52
CA SER A 104 -2.74 -9.96 18.58
C SER A 104 -3.43 -10.60 17.37
N TYR A 105 -3.07 -11.84 17.05
CA TYR A 105 -3.69 -12.60 15.96
C TYR A 105 -3.80 -14.09 16.29
N ASP A 106 -4.81 -14.75 15.69
CA ASP A 106 -4.85 -16.21 15.60
C ASP A 106 -4.10 -16.69 14.37
N LYS A 107 -4.24 -15.96 13.23
CA LYS A 107 -3.56 -16.19 11.96
C LYS A 107 -2.98 -14.89 11.45
N LEU A 108 -1.79 -14.96 10.85
CA LEU A 108 -1.08 -13.85 10.24
C LEU A 108 -0.83 -14.14 8.76
N ILE A 109 -1.13 -13.15 7.90
CA ILE A 109 -0.82 -13.18 6.47
C ILE A 109 0.15 -12.05 6.18
N LEU A 110 1.23 -12.37 5.47
CA LEU A 110 2.24 -11.40 5.06
C LEU A 110 2.13 -11.15 3.56
N SER A 111 1.75 -9.93 3.19
CA SER A 111 1.67 -9.45 1.81
C SER A 111 2.32 -8.06 1.68
N PRO A 112 3.57 -7.86 2.17
CA PRO A 112 4.19 -6.53 2.29
C PRO A 112 4.55 -5.93 0.92
N GLY A 113 4.39 -6.66 -0.17
CA GLY A 113 4.77 -6.23 -1.50
C GLY A 113 6.29 -6.17 -1.68
N ALA A 114 6.74 -5.22 -2.50
CA ALA A 114 8.15 -5.00 -2.80
C ALA A 114 8.45 -3.50 -2.78
N ARG A 115 9.71 -3.15 -2.73
CA ARG A 115 10.22 -1.81 -2.96
C ARG A 115 11.16 -1.80 -4.16
N PRO A 116 11.23 -0.70 -4.92
CA PRO A 116 12.20 -0.58 -6.00
C PRO A 116 13.64 -0.71 -5.49
N THR A 117 14.45 -1.43 -6.23
CA THR A 117 15.89 -1.48 -5.98
C THR A 117 16.55 -0.32 -6.72
N GLN A 118 17.27 0.53 -5.99
CA GLN A 118 18.10 1.56 -6.62
C GLN A 118 19.48 0.96 -6.91
N PRO A 119 19.93 0.95 -8.17
CA PRO A 119 21.27 0.48 -8.51
C PRO A 119 22.32 1.42 -7.90
N ARG A 120 23.45 0.86 -7.49
CA ARG A 120 24.59 1.64 -6.98
C ARG A 120 25.41 2.21 -8.16
N LEU A 121 24.88 3.22 -8.81
CA LEU A 121 25.53 3.89 -9.94
C LEU A 121 25.89 5.33 -9.58
N PRO A 122 26.96 5.89 -10.17
CA PRO A 122 27.25 7.31 -10.06
C PRO A 122 26.05 8.14 -10.55
N GLY A 123 25.68 9.19 -9.80
CA GLY A 123 24.60 10.08 -10.20
C GLY A 123 23.20 9.70 -9.71
N VAL A 124 23.01 8.58 -8.98
CA VAL A 124 21.67 8.19 -8.44
C VAL A 124 21.15 9.11 -7.32
N GLY A 125 21.93 10.06 -6.83
CA GLY A 125 21.52 11.00 -5.78
C GLY A 125 20.95 12.32 -6.30
N ILE A 126 20.44 12.38 -7.54
CA ILE A 126 19.87 13.60 -8.11
C ILE A 126 18.38 13.73 -7.77
N ASP A 127 17.91 14.96 -7.57
CA ASP A 127 16.51 15.26 -7.18
C ASP A 127 15.46 14.88 -8.25
N ARG A 128 15.92 14.57 -9.47
CA ARG A 128 15.07 14.23 -10.62
C ARG A 128 15.05 12.75 -10.93
N LEU A 129 15.54 11.91 -10.02
CA LEU A 129 15.44 10.46 -10.11
C LEU A 129 14.24 9.98 -9.30
N PHE A 130 13.34 9.30 -9.95
CA PHE A 130 12.12 8.74 -9.34
C PHE A 130 12.11 7.23 -9.48
N THR A 131 11.46 6.58 -8.53
CA THR A 131 11.03 5.19 -8.65
C THR A 131 9.51 5.16 -8.67
N LEU A 132 8.91 4.25 -9.42
CA LEU A 132 7.46 4.11 -9.52
C LEU A 132 7.03 2.78 -8.92
N ARG A 133 6.33 2.84 -7.80
CA ARG A 133 5.79 1.65 -7.15
C ARG A 133 4.43 1.86 -6.50
N THR A 134 4.17 3.04 -5.93
CA THR A 134 2.98 3.35 -5.15
C THR A 134 2.18 4.50 -5.78
N VAL A 135 0.98 4.73 -5.27
CA VAL A 135 0.16 5.90 -5.67
C VAL A 135 0.89 7.19 -5.32
N GLU A 136 1.53 7.26 -4.14
CA GLU A 136 2.29 8.43 -3.71
C GLU A 136 3.47 8.72 -4.66
N ASP A 137 4.18 7.67 -5.13
CA ASP A 137 5.23 7.85 -6.15
C ASP A 137 4.66 8.44 -7.43
N THR A 138 3.51 7.93 -7.87
CA THR A 138 2.81 8.38 -9.07
C THR A 138 2.43 9.86 -8.98
N LEU A 139 1.78 10.25 -7.89
CA LEU A 139 1.37 11.64 -7.65
C LEU A 139 2.58 12.58 -7.59
N ARG A 140 3.68 12.14 -6.95
CA ARG A 140 4.93 12.90 -6.89
C ARG A 140 5.54 13.10 -8.28
N ILE A 141 5.60 12.06 -9.11
CA ILE A 141 6.12 12.12 -10.48
C ILE A 141 5.23 13.05 -11.32
N LYS A 142 3.92 12.86 -11.28
CA LYS A 142 2.97 13.68 -12.03
C LYS A 142 3.08 15.15 -11.64
N THR A 143 3.08 15.46 -10.35
CA THR A 143 3.27 16.83 -9.84
C THR A 143 4.59 17.44 -10.34
N TYR A 144 5.66 16.65 -10.37
CA TYR A 144 6.94 17.12 -10.89
C TYR A 144 6.86 17.47 -12.38
N ILE A 145 6.27 16.60 -13.19
CA ILE A 145 6.09 16.80 -14.63
C ILE A 145 5.26 18.07 -14.90
N ASP A 146 4.13 18.20 -14.25
CA ASP A 146 3.20 19.33 -14.44
C ASP A 146 3.84 20.67 -14.04
N LYS A 147 4.63 20.66 -12.97
CA LYS A 147 5.31 21.86 -12.46
C LYS A 147 6.50 22.30 -13.32
N HIS A 148 7.27 21.35 -13.86
CA HIS A 148 8.55 21.66 -14.49
C HIS A 148 8.54 21.50 -16.02
N ASN A 149 7.49 20.88 -16.58
CA ASN A 149 7.33 20.62 -18.02
C ASN A 149 8.63 20.14 -18.70
N PRO A 150 9.24 19.03 -18.24
CA PRO A 150 10.52 18.56 -18.75
C PRO A 150 10.42 18.17 -20.22
N GLY A 151 11.37 18.62 -21.05
CA GLY A 151 11.40 18.31 -22.48
C GLY A 151 11.79 16.88 -22.81
N SER A 152 12.30 16.11 -21.85
CA SER A 152 12.70 14.70 -22.02
C SER A 152 12.69 13.94 -20.70
N ALA A 153 12.48 12.64 -20.79
CA ALA A 153 12.62 11.70 -19.68
C ALA A 153 13.38 10.45 -20.13
N VAL A 154 14.09 9.84 -19.20
CA VAL A 154 14.78 8.56 -19.42
C VAL A 154 14.16 7.52 -18.49
N LEU A 155 13.75 6.39 -19.04
CA LEU A 155 13.29 5.23 -18.29
C LEU A 155 14.39 4.18 -18.29
N ALA A 156 14.66 3.62 -17.09
CA ALA A 156 15.62 2.55 -16.90
C ALA A 156 14.96 1.39 -16.15
N GLY A 157 14.85 0.22 -16.80
CA GLY A 157 14.23 -0.98 -16.24
C GLY A 157 13.12 -1.56 -17.08
#